data_702343e25c9a1d3e4520dcf874597c93
#
_entry.id   702343e25c9a1d3e4520dcf874597c93
#
_cell.length_a   1.000
_cell.length_b   1.000
_cell.length_c   1.000
_cell.angle_alpha   90.00
_cell.angle_beta   90.00
_cell.angle_gamma   90.00
#
_symmetry.space_group_name_H-M   'P 1'
#
loop_
_entity.id
_entity.type
_entity.pdbx_description
1 polymer ?
#
loop_
_entity_poly.entity_id
_entity_poly.type
_entity_poly.pdbx_seq_one_letter_code
_entity_poly.pdbx_strand_id
1 'polypeptide(L)'
;SDFFSFRLTDEFVDKFATAPNPFGFKDAAENSLGEITFIRTYSRVKEDGTKERWHEVCRRVIEGMYSVQKNHAKENRLPWNDYKAQKSAQEAFQRMFELKWTPPGRGMWTFGTAMTMEKKNSAALQNCAMVSTKDLDKNDPGALFAWVMDALMLGIGVGFDTVGQEKNFQIYSPT
;
A
#
# COMPACT_ATOMS: atom_id res chain seq x y z
N SER A 1 17.90 -9.09 4.80
CA SER A 1 17.66 -7.82 5.50
C SER A 1 16.50 -7.98 6.49
N ASP A 2 16.61 -7.41 7.66
CA ASP A 2 15.68 -7.53 8.79
C ASP A 2 14.30 -6.88 8.57
N PHE A 3 14.05 -6.32 7.38
CA PHE A 3 12.78 -5.63 7.10
C PHE A 3 11.58 -6.57 7.05
N PHE A 4 11.80 -7.81 6.61
CA PHE A 4 10.77 -8.84 6.54
C PHE A 4 10.95 -9.84 7.69
N SER A 5 10.78 -9.35 8.91
CA SER A 5 11.06 -10.11 10.14
C SER A 5 9.96 -11.11 10.53
N PHE A 6 8.78 -11.01 9.91
CA PHE A 6 7.66 -11.92 10.12
C PHE A 6 7.31 -12.64 8.81
N ARG A 7 7.05 -13.94 8.93
CA ARG A 7 6.57 -14.78 7.82
C ARG A 7 5.43 -15.67 8.29
N LEU A 8 4.42 -15.79 7.45
CA LEU A 8 3.42 -16.86 7.59
C LEU A 8 4.06 -18.20 7.27
N THR A 9 3.60 -19.26 7.94
CA THR A 9 4.06 -20.61 7.62
C THR A 9 3.64 -21.01 6.22
N ASP A 10 4.55 -21.64 5.47
CA ASP A 10 4.26 -22.09 4.10
C ASP A 10 3.12 -23.11 4.08
N GLU A 11 3.11 -24.05 5.03
CA GLU A 11 2.03 -25.02 5.19
C GLU A 11 0.63 -24.37 5.27
N PHE A 12 0.52 -23.20 5.92
CA PHE A 12 -0.74 -22.47 5.98
C PHE A 12 -1.10 -21.83 4.63
N VAL A 13 -0.15 -21.13 4.00
CA VAL A 13 -0.39 -20.37 2.76
C VAL A 13 -0.66 -21.30 1.58
N ASP A 14 0.02 -22.43 1.49
CA ASP A 14 -0.10 -23.39 0.40
C ASP A 14 -1.53 -23.97 0.27
N LYS A 15 -2.29 -24.02 1.37
CA LYS A 15 -3.71 -24.40 1.33
C LYS A 15 -4.55 -23.48 0.44
N PHE A 16 -4.16 -22.23 0.31
CA PHE A 16 -4.86 -21.23 -0.50
C PHE A 16 -4.37 -21.15 -1.94
N ALA A 17 -3.25 -21.77 -2.26
CA ALA A 17 -2.71 -21.79 -3.62
C ALA A 17 -3.63 -22.54 -4.61
N THR A 18 -4.36 -23.54 -4.14
CA THR A 18 -5.31 -24.34 -4.91
C THR A 18 -6.77 -24.02 -4.59
N ALA A 19 -7.02 -23.15 -3.61
CA ALA A 19 -8.37 -22.75 -3.25
C ALA A 19 -9.00 -21.93 -4.39
N PRO A 20 -10.32 -22.07 -4.62
CA PRO A 20 -11.03 -21.18 -5.55
C PRO A 20 -10.83 -19.73 -5.16
N ASN A 21 -10.55 -18.87 -6.15
CA ASN A 21 -10.44 -17.47 -5.83
C ASN A 21 -11.83 -16.89 -5.53
N PRO A 22 -11.94 -15.90 -4.61
CA PRO A 22 -13.23 -15.41 -4.12
C PRO A 22 -13.89 -14.35 -5.02
N PHE A 23 -13.33 -14.06 -6.19
CA PHE A 23 -13.84 -13.00 -7.08
C PHE A 23 -15.12 -13.39 -7.84
N GLY A 24 -15.75 -14.50 -7.49
CA GLY A 24 -17.03 -14.93 -8.06
C GLY A 24 -16.94 -15.55 -9.44
N PHE A 25 -15.75 -15.99 -9.86
CA PHE A 25 -15.59 -16.69 -11.14
C PHE A 25 -16.12 -18.10 -11.05
N LYS A 26 -17.02 -18.42 -11.93
CA LYS A 26 -17.52 -19.79 -12.05
C LYS A 26 -16.69 -20.61 -13.03
N ASP A 27 -16.09 -19.98 -14.03
CA ASP A 27 -15.31 -20.66 -15.07
C ASP A 27 -14.15 -19.79 -15.55
N ALA A 28 -13.05 -20.43 -15.95
CA ALA A 28 -11.86 -19.76 -16.49
C ALA A 28 -12.13 -18.96 -17.79
N ALA A 29 -13.26 -19.18 -18.44
CA ALA A 29 -13.69 -18.46 -19.63
C ALA A 29 -14.47 -17.17 -19.33
N GLU A 30 -14.97 -17.03 -18.11
CA GLU A 30 -15.75 -15.86 -17.68
C GLU A 30 -14.94 -15.01 -16.69
N ASN A 31 -13.98 -14.28 -17.21
CA ASN A 31 -13.24 -13.30 -16.38
C ASN A 31 -14.20 -12.25 -15.87
N SER A 32 -14.50 -12.23 -14.55
CA SER A 32 -15.25 -11.12 -13.99
C SER A 32 -14.39 -9.87 -13.93
N LEU A 33 -15.07 -8.73 -13.89
CA LEU A 33 -14.44 -7.42 -13.75
C LEU A 33 -13.50 -7.36 -12.53
N GLY A 34 -13.83 -8.07 -11.45
CA GLY A 34 -13.02 -8.11 -10.23
C GLY A 34 -11.63 -8.71 -10.45
N GLU A 35 -11.53 -9.87 -11.14
CA GLU A 35 -10.22 -10.48 -11.41
C GLU A 35 -9.41 -9.67 -12.40
N ILE A 36 -10.04 -9.19 -13.46
CA ILE A 36 -9.36 -8.33 -14.44
C ILE A 36 -8.78 -7.10 -13.74
N THR A 37 -9.56 -6.46 -12.87
CA THR A 37 -9.11 -5.31 -12.08
C THR A 37 -7.96 -5.69 -11.16
N PHE A 38 -8.06 -6.83 -10.46
CA PHE A 38 -6.99 -7.32 -9.60
C PHE A 38 -5.70 -7.57 -10.38
N ILE A 39 -5.74 -8.32 -11.47
CA ILE A 39 -4.56 -8.67 -12.28
C ILE A 39 -3.90 -7.42 -12.88
N ARG A 40 -4.71 -6.48 -13.36
CA ARG A 40 -4.19 -5.27 -14.02
C ARG A 40 -3.62 -4.25 -13.02
N THR A 41 -4.23 -4.12 -11.86
CA THR A 41 -3.99 -2.98 -10.96
C THR A 41 -3.17 -3.36 -9.71
N TYR A 42 -3.43 -4.51 -9.10
CA TYR A 42 -2.91 -4.83 -7.77
C TYR A 42 -1.92 -5.98 -7.75
N SER A 43 -1.95 -6.85 -8.75
CA SER A 43 -1.02 -7.96 -8.91
C SER A 43 0.32 -7.45 -9.43
N ARG A 44 1.40 -7.72 -8.71
CA ARG A 44 2.75 -7.32 -9.11
C ARG A 44 3.40 -8.38 -9.98
N VAL A 45 4.35 -7.97 -10.79
CA VAL A 45 5.21 -8.87 -11.53
C VAL A 45 6.29 -9.40 -10.59
N LYS A 46 6.46 -10.71 -10.52
CA LYS A 46 7.49 -11.39 -9.77
C LYS A 46 8.82 -11.43 -10.54
N GLU A 47 9.89 -11.85 -9.89
CA GLU A 47 11.22 -11.96 -10.52
C GLU A 47 11.25 -12.93 -11.71
N ASP A 48 10.40 -13.95 -11.68
CA ASP A 48 10.24 -14.93 -12.77
C ASP A 48 9.40 -14.40 -13.95
N GLY A 49 8.96 -13.15 -13.91
CA GLY A 49 8.13 -12.50 -14.92
C GLY A 49 6.64 -12.85 -14.82
N THR A 50 6.23 -13.74 -13.96
CA THR A 50 4.82 -14.04 -13.71
C THR A 50 4.16 -13.01 -12.80
N LYS A 51 2.84 -12.93 -12.82
CA LYS A 51 2.10 -12.05 -11.91
C LYS A 51 1.74 -12.78 -10.62
N GLU A 52 1.69 -12.00 -9.52
CA GLU A 52 1.20 -12.50 -8.23
C GLU A 52 -0.23 -13.01 -8.38
N ARG A 53 -0.51 -14.15 -7.78
CA ARG A 53 -1.86 -14.68 -7.56
C ARG A 53 -2.46 -14.04 -6.30
N TRP A 54 -3.78 -14.18 -6.11
CA TRP A 54 -4.46 -13.52 -4.98
C TRP A 54 -3.91 -13.91 -3.61
N HIS A 55 -3.67 -15.20 -3.38
CA HIS A 55 -3.07 -15.66 -2.12
C HIS A 55 -1.66 -15.11 -1.88
N GLU A 56 -0.89 -14.85 -2.96
CA GLU A 56 0.46 -14.26 -2.85
C GLU A 56 0.39 -12.78 -2.46
N VAL A 57 -0.59 -12.04 -2.99
CA VAL A 57 -0.83 -10.65 -2.56
C VAL A 57 -1.27 -10.60 -1.11
N CYS A 58 -2.20 -11.47 -0.68
CA CYS A 58 -2.61 -11.59 0.72
C CYS A 58 -1.41 -11.87 1.62
N ARG A 59 -0.55 -12.83 1.24
CA ARG A 59 0.68 -13.15 1.96
C ARG A 59 1.58 -11.94 2.12
N ARG A 60 1.90 -11.26 1.02
CA ARG A 60 2.78 -10.09 1.02
C ARG A 60 2.27 -8.98 1.92
N VAL A 61 0.99 -8.66 1.83
CA VAL A 61 0.36 -7.60 2.64
C VAL A 61 0.41 -7.95 4.12
N ILE A 62 -0.03 -9.15 4.49
CA ILE A 62 -0.06 -9.58 5.89
C ILE A 62 1.34 -9.71 6.48
N GLU A 63 2.28 -10.32 5.76
CA GLU A 63 3.67 -10.42 6.21
C GLU A 63 4.31 -9.04 6.38
N GLY A 64 4.01 -8.10 5.49
CA GLY A 64 4.44 -6.71 5.60
C GLY A 64 3.89 -6.04 6.87
N MET A 65 2.59 -6.14 7.11
CA MET A 65 1.94 -5.55 8.29
C MET A 65 2.52 -6.08 9.61
N TYR A 66 2.69 -7.40 9.71
CA TYR A 66 3.23 -8.02 10.92
C TYR A 66 4.73 -7.81 11.07
N SER A 67 5.47 -7.67 9.97
CA SER A 67 6.90 -7.30 10.02
C SER A 67 7.09 -5.89 10.58
N VAL A 68 6.25 -4.92 10.19
CA VAL A 68 6.29 -3.56 10.76
C VAL A 68 6.03 -3.61 12.26
N GLN A 69 5.01 -4.35 12.70
CA GLN A 69 4.69 -4.49 14.14
C GLN A 69 5.82 -5.17 14.91
N LYS A 70 6.38 -6.27 14.37
CA LYS A 70 7.49 -6.99 15.00
C LYS A 70 8.76 -6.14 15.11
N ASN A 71 9.09 -5.41 14.04
CA ASN A 71 10.23 -4.50 14.04
C ASN A 71 10.04 -3.36 15.05
N HIS A 72 8.85 -2.76 15.10
CA HIS A 72 8.51 -1.75 16.08
C HIS A 72 8.64 -2.28 17.52
N ALA A 73 8.13 -3.48 17.79
CA ALA A 73 8.26 -4.10 19.11
C ALA A 73 9.73 -4.33 19.49
N LYS A 74 10.55 -4.81 18.53
CA LYS A 74 11.99 -5.01 18.72
C LYS A 74 12.72 -3.71 19.02
N GLU A 75 12.46 -2.67 18.20
CA GLU A 75 13.11 -1.35 18.35
C GLU A 75 12.78 -0.68 19.69
N ASN A 76 11.55 -0.85 20.16
CA ASN A 76 11.07 -0.25 21.39
C ASN A 76 11.14 -1.18 22.63
N ARG A 77 11.77 -2.36 22.48
CA ARG A 77 11.90 -3.37 23.54
C ARG A 77 10.55 -3.81 24.12
N LEU A 78 9.52 -3.84 23.30
CA LEU A 78 8.19 -4.30 23.66
C LEU A 78 8.10 -5.83 23.55
N PRO A 79 7.26 -6.50 24.36
CA PRO A 79 7.08 -7.93 24.26
C PRO A 79 6.46 -8.32 22.92
N TRP A 80 7.01 -9.37 22.29
CA TRP A 80 6.49 -9.96 21.07
C TRP A 80 6.30 -11.47 21.28
N ASN A 81 5.19 -12.01 20.80
CA ASN A 81 4.90 -13.44 20.89
C ASN A 81 4.61 -13.99 19.48
N ASP A 82 5.57 -14.76 18.95
CA ASP A 82 5.48 -15.30 17.59
C ASP A 82 4.27 -16.21 17.38
N TYR A 83 3.88 -17.00 18.38
CA TYR A 83 2.72 -17.90 18.30
C TYR A 83 1.41 -17.12 18.17
N LYS A 84 1.23 -16.10 19.02
CA LYS A 84 0.04 -15.23 18.94
C LYS A 84 0.01 -14.44 17.63
N ALA A 85 1.17 -13.97 17.18
CA ALA A 85 1.30 -13.26 15.91
C ALA A 85 0.93 -14.16 14.72
N GLN A 86 1.43 -15.41 14.69
CA GLN A 86 1.05 -16.38 13.65
C GLN A 86 -0.45 -16.62 13.62
N LYS A 87 -1.05 -16.89 14.76
CA LYS A 87 -2.50 -17.15 14.83
C LYS A 87 -3.32 -15.96 14.32
N SER A 88 -2.98 -14.77 14.79
CA SER A 88 -3.65 -13.54 14.37
C SER A 88 -3.43 -13.21 12.88
N ALA A 89 -2.21 -13.42 12.38
CA ALA A 89 -1.87 -13.20 10.98
C ALA A 89 -2.60 -14.18 10.04
N GLN A 90 -2.73 -15.44 10.44
CA GLN A 90 -3.46 -16.47 9.70
C GLN A 90 -4.96 -16.10 9.60
N GLU A 91 -5.55 -15.61 10.69
CA GLU A 91 -6.94 -15.15 10.68
C GLU A 91 -7.10 -13.92 9.77
N ALA A 92 -6.20 -12.94 9.87
CA ALA A 92 -6.22 -11.74 9.03
C ALA A 92 -6.06 -12.10 7.54
N PHE A 93 -5.16 -13.05 7.22
CA PHE A 93 -4.95 -13.57 5.87
C PHE A 93 -6.23 -14.21 5.33
N GLN A 94 -6.82 -15.12 6.10
CA GLN A 94 -8.04 -15.82 5.66
C GLN A 94 -9.18 -14.85 5.38
N ARG A 95 -9.39 -13.88 6.28
CA ARG A 95 -10.43 -12.85 6.09
C ARG A 95 -10.16 -11.97 4.88
N MET A 96 -8.90 -11.61 4.61
CA MET A 96 -8.52 -10.88 3.40
C MET A 96 -8.72 -11.74 2.15
N PHE A 97 -8.28 -13.01 2.18
CA PHE A 97 -8.47 -13.94 1.08
C PHE A 97 -9.95 -14.11 0.70
N GLU A 98 -10.82 -14.20 1.69
CA GLU A 98 -12.29 -14.32 1.53
C GLU A 98 -12.99 -12.98 1.21
N LEU A 99 -12.24 -11.91 0.97
CA LEU A 99 -12.74 -10.55 0.71
C LEU A 99 -13.64 -9.97 1.83
N LYS A 100 -13.48 -10.44 3.07
CA LYS A 100 -14.18 -9.87 4.23
C LYS A 100 -13.61 -8.51 4.65
N TRP A 101 -12.37 -8.25 4.30
CA TRP A 101 -11.73 -6.95 4.36
C TRP A 101 -10.61 -6.88 3.32
N THR A 102 -10.25 -5.69 2.89
CA THR A 102 -9.06 -5.42 2.08
C THR A 102 -8.42 -4.11 2.54
N PRO A 103 -7.10 -3.98 2.42
CA PRO A 103 -6.50 -2.66 2.56
C PRO A 103 -6.95 -1.76 1.39
N PRO A 104 -6.78 -0.44 1.48
CA PRO A 104 -6.93 0.45 0.32
C PRO A 104 -6.08 -0.03 -0.85
N GLY A 105 -6.45 0.32 -2.08
CA GLY A 105 -5.77 -0.13 -3.30
C GLY A 105 -4.25 0.05 -3.26
N ARG A 106 -3.78 1.17 -2.74
CA ARG A 106 -2.36 1.43 -2.50
C ARG A 106 -1.71 0.40 -1.58
N GLY A 107 -2.39 0.03 -0.50
CA GLY A 107 -1.94 -1.00 0.42
C GLY A 107 -1.81 -2.36 -0.25
N MET A 108 -2.78 -2.76 -1.07
CA MET A 108 -2.68 -3.99 -1.85
C MET A 108 -1.51 -3.97 -2.84
N TRP A 109 -1.24 -2.84 -3.47
CA TRP A 109 -0.21 -2.74 -4.50
C TRP A 109 1.20 -2.57 -3.95
N THR A 110 1.39 -1.76 -2.91
CA THR A 110 2.74 -1.36 -2.44
C THR A 110 3.14 -1.93 -1.09
N PHE A 111 2.19 -2.33 -0.24
CA PHE A 111 2.53 -2.81 1.09
C PHE A 111 3.25 -4.16 1.04
N GLY A 112 4.27 -4.31 1.89
CA GLY A 112 5.11 -5.50 1.89
C GLY A 112 6.06 -5.60 0.69
N THR A 113 6.32 -4.50 -0.01
CA THR A 113 7.33 -4.42 -1.08
C THR A 113 8.59 -3.70 -0.58
N ALA A 114 9.68 -3.78 -1.34
CA ALA A 114 10.91 -3.04 -1.03
C ALA A 114 10.67 -1.53 -0.85
N MET A 115 9.73 -0.95 -1.61
CA MET A 115 9.38 0.47 -1.51
C MET A 115 8.93 0.86 -0.09
N THR A 116 8.04 0.07 0.52
CA THR A 116 7.46 0.37 1.83
C THR A 116 8.30 -0.20 2.97
N MET A 117 8.95 -1.34 2.76
CA MET A 117 9.67 -2.06 3.81
C MET A 117 11.15 -1.64 3.92
N GLU A 118 11.86 -1.58 2.81
CA GLU A 118 13.31 -1.26 2.79
C GLU A 118 13.53 0.24 2.69
N LYS A 119 12.89 0.90 1.71
CA LYS A 119 13.01 2.34 1.50
C LYS A 119 12.21 3.17 2.51
N LYS A 120 11.42 2.51 3.35
CA LYS A 120 10.54 3.13 4.38
C LYS A 120 9.66 4.27 3.82
N ASN A 121 9.30 4.18 2.54
CA ASN A 121 8.50 5.19 1.88
C ASN A 121 7.00 4.99 2.21
N SER A 122 6.63 5.38 3.44
CA SER A 122 5.24 5.30 3.90
C SER A 122 4.30 6.25 3.14
N ALA A 123 4.83 7.30 2.53
CA ALA A 123 4.05 8.22 1.71
C ALA A 123 3.41 7.51 0.50
N ALA A 124 4.04 6.45 -0.03
CA ALA A 124 3.47 5.64 -1.10
C ALA A 124 2.17 4.91 -0.71
N LEU A 125 1.85 4.83 0.58
CA LEU A 125 0.59 4.26 1.09
C LEU A 125 -0.56 5.27 1.12
N GLN A 126 -0.27 6.57 0.96
CA GLN A 126 -1.27 7.62 0.96
C GLN A 126 -2.01 7.65 -0.38
N ASN A 127 -3.34 7.67 -0.33
CA ASN A 127 -4.15 7.82 -1.54
C ASN A 127 -4.32 9.28 -1.92
N CYS A 128 -4.57 10.15 -0.94
CA CYS A 128 -4.90 11.55 -1.14
C CYS A 128 -4.19 12.44 -0.13
N ALA A 129 -3.85 13.63 -0.57
CA ALA A 129 -3.33 14.70 0.26
C ALA A 129 -4.01 16.02 -0.12
N MET A 130 -3.94 16.98 0.77
CA MET A 130 -4.42 18.33 0.53
C MET A 130 -3.34 19.32 0.96
N VAL A 131 -3.20 20.37 0.19
CA VAL A 131 -2.35 21.48 0.52
C VAL A 131 -3.13 22.78 0.38
N SER A 132 -2.99 23.67 1.37
CA SER A 132 -3.64 24.97 1.34
C SER A 132 -2.76 26.00 0.65
N THR A 133 -3.33 26.76 -0.28
CA THR A 133 -2.66 27.93 -0.86
C THR A 133 -2.38 29.03 0.17
N LYS A 134 -2.95 28.92 1.37
CA LYS A 134 -2.64 29.78 2.52
C LYS A 134 -1.20 29.62 2.99
N ASP A 135 -0.60 28.46 2.76
CA ASP A 135 0.76 28.12 3.16
C ASP A 135 1.82 28.55 2.13
N LEU A 136 1.42 29.22 1.05
CA LEU A 136 2.35 29.82 0.10
C LEU A 136 3.28 30.81 0.80
N ASP A 137 4.59 30.53 0.72
CA ASP A 137 5.62 31.47 1.17
C ASP A 137 5.91 32.49 0.06
N LYS A 138 5.87 33.76 0.40
CA LYS A 138 6.20 34.84 -0.55
C LYS A 138 7.66 34.83 -0.99
N ASN A 139 8.54 34.29 -0.15
CA ASN A 139 9.98 34.20 -0.43
C ASN A 139 10.33 32.95 -1.26
N ASP A 140 9.51 31.92 -1.18
CA ASP A 140 9.65 30.69 -1.97
C ASP A 140 8.27 30.19 -2.44
N PRO A 141 7.66 30.87 -3.42
CA PRO A 141 6.37 30.46 -3.95
C PRO A 141 6.42 29.13 -4.69
N GLY A 142 7.61 28.67 -5.08
CA GLY A 142 7.81 27.40 -5.75
C GLY A 142 7.74 26.18 -4.82
N ALA A 143 8.05 26.33 -3.55
CA ALA A 143 8.14 25.21 -2.61
C ALA A 143 6.85 24.39 -2.50
N LEU A 144 5.70 25.05 -2.48
CA LEU A 144 4.40 24.39 -2.40
C LEU A 144 4.14 23.54 -3.66
N PHE A 145 4.47 24.06 -4.83
CA PHE A 145 4.31 23.33 -6.09
C PHE A 145 5.30 22.17 -6.21
N ALA A 146 6.53 22.34 -5.72
CA ALA A 146 7.52 21.27 -5.64
C ALA A 146 7.03 20.14 -4.75
N TRP A 147 6.48 20.45 -3.57
CA TRP A 147 5.90 19.45 -2.68
C TRP A 147 4.74 18.69 -3.35
N VAL A 148 3.86 19.41 -4.06
CA VAL A 148 2.76 18.78 -4.81
C VAL A 148 3.29 17.86 -5.89
N MET A 149 4.32 18.27 -6.64
CA MET A 149 4.94 17.44 -7.67
C MET A 149 5.52 16.17 -7.07
N ASP A 150 6.24 16.26 -5.96
CA ASP A 150 6.79 15.11 -5.25
C ASP A 150 5.68 14.14 -4.81
N ALA A 151 4.57 14.65 -4.28
CA ALA A 151 3.43 13.84 -3.90
C ALA A 151 2.79 13.14 -5.10
N LEU A 152 2.60 13.85 -6.21
CA LEU A 152 2.05 13.29 -7.45
C LEU A 152 2.97 12.22 -8.06
N MET A 153 4.30 12.40 -7.99
CA MET A 153 5.27 11.39 -8.43
C MET A 153 5.19 10.09 -7.62
N LEU A 154 4.78 10.16 -6.36
CA LEU A 154 4.46 9.00 -5.54
C LEU A 154 3.06 8.43 -5.84
N GLY A 155 2.30 9.08 -6.74
CA GLY A 155 0.95 8.71 -7.13
C GLY A 155 -0.12 9.12 -6.13
N ILE A 156 0.16 10.06 -5.23
CA ILE A 156 -0.82 10.65 -4.31
C ILE A 156 -1.66 11.65 -5.07
N GLY A 157 -2.99 11.57 -4.96
CA GLY A 157 -3.88 12.62 -5.47
C GLY A 157 -3.82 13.84 -4.56
N VAL A 158 -3.57 15.03 -5.11
CA VAL A 158 -3.44 16.25 -4.30
C VAL A 158 -4.56 17.24 -4.65
N GLY A 159 -5.28 17.68 -3.61
CA GLY A 159 -6.25 18.77 -3.70
C GLY A 159 -5.65 20.11 -3.27
N PHE A 160 -6.22 21.18 -3.81
CA PHE A 160 -5.89 22.56 -3.44
C PHE A 160 -7.14 23.29 -3.00
N ASP A 161 -6.95 24.30 -2.18
CA ASP A 161 -7.95 25.36 -1.95
C ASP A 161 -7.54 26.67 -2.66
N THR A 162 -8.42 27.66 -2.59
CA THR A 162 -8.21 29.00 -3.16
C THR A 162 -8.06 30.07 -2.07
N VAL A 163 -7.87 29.68 -0.82
CA VAL A 163 -7.85 30.60 0.33
C VAL A 163 -6.67 31.58 0.26
N GLY A 164 -5.60 31.23 -0.47
CA GLY A 164 -4.46 32.12 -0.70
C GLY A 164 -4.79 33.43 -1.39
N GLN A 165 -5.93 33.53 -2.09
CA GLN A 165 -6.39 34.79 -2.70
C GLN A 165 -6.57 35.90 -1.67
N GLU A 166 -6.96 35.57 -0.44
CA GLU A 166 -7.13 36.52 0.64
C GLU A 166 -5.82 37.21 1.06
N LYS A 167 -4.68 36.67 0.67
CA LYS A 167 -3.35 37.21 0.98
C LYS A 167 -2.79 38.17 -0.08
N ASN A 168 -3.58 38.59 -1.07
CA ASN A 168 -3.13 39.45 -2.18
C ASN A 168 -1.88 38.90 -2.90
N PHE A 169 -1.86 37.61 -3.20
CA PHE A 169 -0.82 37.03 -4.01
C PHE A 169 -0.98 37.47 -5.47
N GLN A 170 0.03 38.13 -6.00
CA GLN A 170 0.10 38.45 -7.42
C GLN A 170 1.05 37.47 -8.10
N ILE A 171 0.53 36.75 -9.07
CA ILE A 171 1.33 35.88 -9.94
C ILE A 171 1.61 36.65 -11.21
N TYR A 172 2.88 36.90 -11.50
CA TYR A 172 3.33 37.55 -12.72
C TYR A 172 3.60 36.50 -13.81
N SER A 173 3.32 36.86 -15.05
CA SER A 173 3.76 36.07 -16.19
C SER A 173 5.29 35.96 -16.19
N PRO A 174 5.85 34.80 -16.54
CA PRO A 174 7.29 34.71 -16.74
C PRO A 174 7.72 35.66 -17.87
N THR A 175 8.75 36.41 -17.59
CA THR A 175 9.39 37.32 -18.58
C THR A 175 10.29 36.54 -19.50
#